data_11f623dffd9f981019a4eb984312af0b
#
_entry.id   11f623dffd9f981019a4eb984312af0b
#
_cell.length_a   1.000
_cell.length_b   1.000
_cell.length_c   1.000
_cell.angle_alpha   90.00
_cell.angle_beta   90.00
_cell.angle_gamma   90.00
#
_symmetry.space_group_name_H-M   'P 1'
#
loop_
_entity.id
_entity.type
_entity.pdbx_description
1 polymer ?
#
loop_
_entity_poly.entity_id
_entity_poly.type
_entity_poly.pdbx_seq_one_letter_code
_entity_poly.pdbx_strand_id
1 'polypeptide(L)'
;PPRTAPPCQPSADSAPLASTPLPVRPSYKPGELVDYTAQDGDTLPALAARFNTSIEEIFAANPIIPRDATTMPPGLPMKIPIYYRALWGSPYRILPDHAFVNGPTLIGFNTTAFVNAHDGWLKTYRTYAGDAWRSGPELVDYIATNFSISPRLLLAVLEYQGGALSQPKPPVDKYLLGQRRIYYESVYLQLVWAANTLNNGYYGWRSGNLLEFELTDGTLTRPDPWQNAASAALQYYFAQISSGGVFQANTGPEGLIRTYTDLFGDP
;
A
#
# COMPACT_ATOMS: atom_id res chain seq x y z
N PRO A 1 19.81 -43.61 -34.69
CA PRO A 1 18.53 -43.29 -34.08
C PRO A 1 18.74 -42.23 -33.02
N PRO A 2 18.00 -41.12 -33.01
CA PRO A 2 18.12 -40.10 -32.02
C PRO A 2 17.47 -40.54 -30.72
N ARG A 3 18.19 -40.35 -29.60
CA ARG A 3 17.65 -40.55 -28.26
C ARG A 3 16.70 -39.42 -27.91
N THR A 4 15.42 -39.75 -27.73
CA THR A 4 14.43 -38.87 -27.12
C THR A 4 14.73 -38.68 -25.66
N ALA A 5 14.91 -37.41 -25.24
CA ALA A 5 14.98 -37.04 -23.83
C ALA A 5 13.60 -37.23 -23.15
N PRO A 6 13.54 -37.72 -21.90
CA PRO A 6 12.27 -37.87 -21.19
C PRO A 6 11.66 -36.50 -20.89
N PRO A 7 10.32 -36.38 -20.83
CA PRO A 7 9.64 -35.12 -20.51
C PRO A 7 9.95 -34.71 -19.05
N CYS A 8 10.27 -33.43 -18.83
CA CYS A 8 10.35 -32.85 -17.50
C CYS A 8 8.99 -32.97 -16.81
N GLN A 9 8.94 -33.78 -15.76
CA GLN A 9 7.81 -33.76 -14.82
C GLN A 9 7.93 -32.49 -13.97
N PRO A 10 6.83 -31.73 -13.77
CA PRO A 10 6.82 -30.67 -12.76
C PRO A 10 6.96 -31.31 -11.38
N SER A 11 7.95 -30.87 -10.62
CA SER A 11 8.14 -31.26 -9.22
C SER A 11 6.93 -30.79 -8.40
N ALA A 12 6.07 -31.75 -8.05
CA ALA A 12 5.06 -31.58 -7.03
C ALA A 12 5.77 -31.63 -5.66
N ASP A 13 6.16 -30.47 -5.15
CA ASP A 13 6.41 -30.25 -3.71
C ASP A 13 6.58 -28.73 -3.48
N SER A 14 5.51 -28.00 -3.76
CA SER A 14 5.30 -26.69 -3.15
C SER A 14 4.13 -26.89 -2.17
N ALA A 15 4.45 -27.33 -0.95
CA ALA A 15 3.52 -27.19 0.16
C ALA A 15 3.10 -25.71 0.22
N PRO A 16 1.80 -25.40 0.37
CA PRO A 16 1.37 -24.03 0.54
C PRO A 16 2.12 -23.48 1.74
N LEU A 17 2.90 -22.42 1.54
CA LEU A 17 3.55 -21.68 2.62
C LEU A 17 2.46 -21.35 3.62
N ALA A 18 2.58 -21.87 4.85
CA ALA A 18 1.63 -21.60 5.91
C ALA A 18 1.63 -20.09 6.13
N SER A 19 0.56 -19.41 5.68
CA SER A 19 0.42 -17.97 5.87
C SER A 19 0.41 -17.70 7.37
N THR A 20 1.35 -16.88 7.83
CA THR A 20 1.36 -16.42 9.22
C THR A 20 0.02 -15.75 9.51
N PRO A 21 -0.75 -16.20 10.50
CA PRO A 21 -2.03 -15.58 10.82
C PRO A 21 -1.84 -14.11 11.13
N LEU A 22 -2.65 -13.25 10.51
CA LEU A 22 -2.63 -11.82 10.81
C LEU A 22 -3.14 -11.58 12.23
N PRO A 23 -2.58 -10.59 12.94
CA PRO A 23 -3.06 -10.24 14.27
C PRO A 23 -4.53 -9.83 14.23
N VAL A 24 -5.26 -10.16 15.29
CA VAL A 24 -6.68 -9.82 15.47
C VAL A 24 -6.81 -8.97 16.72
N ARG A 25 -7.65 -7.94 16.67
CA ARG A 25 -7.93 -7.11 17.84
C ARG A 25 -8.87 -7.81 18.82
N PRO A 26 -8.70 -7.53 20.13
CA PRO A 26 -9.68 -7.94 21.11
C PRO A 26 -11.03 -7.27 20.86
N SER A 27 -12.11 -7.86 21.38
CA SER A 27 -13.42 -7.23 21.37
C SER A 27 -13.46 -6.11 22.43
N TYR A 28 -14.05 -4.97 22.05
CA TYR A 28 -14.26 -3.82 22.93
C TYR A 28 -15.74 -3.64 23.25
N LYS A 29 -16.04 -3.09 24.43
CA LYS A 29 -17.40 -2.66 24.78
C LYS A 29 -17.70 -1.32 24.08
N PRO A 30 -18.95 -1.05 23.70
CA PRO A 30 -19.32 0.25 23.14
C PRO A 30 -18.93 1.40 24.07
N GLY A 31 -18.18 2.39 23.54
CA GLY A 31 -17.68 3.53 24.31
C GLY A 31 -16.49 3.24 25.22
N GLU A 32 -15.91 2.04 25.17
CA GLU A 32 -14.68 1.73 25.89
C GLU A 32 -13.55 2.66 25.46
N LEU A 33 -12.80 3.18 26.43
CA LEU A 33 -11.66 4.06 26.17
C LEU A 33 -10.44 3.23 25.82
N VAL A 34 -9.98 3.36 24.56
CA VAL A 34 -8.78 2.69 24.09
C VAL A 34 -7.61 3.65 24.01
N ASP A 35 -6.41 3.11 24.19
CA ASP A 35 -5.17 3.87 24.00
C ASP A 35 -4.90 4.10 22.51
N TYR A 36 -4.57 5.34 22.18
CA TYR A 36 -4.14 5.76 20.87
C TYR A 36 -2.95 6.71 20.98
N THR A 37 -1.99 6.56 20.09
CA THR A 37 -0.90 7.55 19.92
C THR A 37 -1.10 8.22 18.59
N ALA A 38 -1.28 9.54 18.60
CA ALA A 38 -1.53 10.32 17.40
C ALA A 38 -0.41 10.12 16.38
N GLN A 39 -0.80 9.91 15.14
CA GLN A 39 0.09 9.73 13.99
C GLN A 39 0.26 11.06 13.24
N ASP A 40 1.28 11.13 12.40
CA ASP A 40 1.49 12.31 11.56
C ASP A 40 0.26 12.58 10.67
N GLY A 41 -0.24 13.82 10.73
CA GLY A 41 -1.41 14.27 9.99
C GLY A 41 -2.76 13.81 10.51
N ASP A 42 -2.84 13.24 11.71
CA ASP A 42 -4.12 12.95 12.33
C ASP A 42 -4.93 14.20 12.62
N THR A 43 -6.22 14.13 12.33
CA THR A 43 -7.20 15.16 12.67
C THR A 43 -8.29 14.57 13.54
N LEU A 44 -8.88 15.37 14.42
CA LEU A 44 -10.00 14.91 15.26
C LEU A 44 -11.19 14.38 14.47
N PRO A 45 -11.62 15.02 13.34
CA PRO A 45 -12.68 14.46 12.52
C PRO A 45 -12.33 13.08 11.94
N ALA A 46 -11.10 12.88 11.47
CA ALA A 46 -10.66 11.59 10.93
C ALA A 46 -10.61 10.51 12.01
N LEU A 47 -10.12 10.82 13.20
CA LEU A 47 -10.10 9.89 14.33
C LEU A 47 -11.51 9.54 14.79
N ALA A 48 -12.41 10.51 14.92
CA ALA A 48 -13.80 10.27 15.26
C ALA A 48 -14.47 9.31 14.24
N ALA A 49 -14.24 9.53 12.96
CA ALA A 49 -14.76 8.68 11.90
C ALA A 49 -14.20 7.24 11.94
N ARG A 50 -12.86 7.08 12.14
CA ARG A 50 -12.19 5.76 12.20
C ARG A 50 -12.66 4.93 13.40
N PHE A 51 -12.78 5.55 14.57
CA PHE A 51 -13.21 4.88 15.81
C PHE A 51 -14.74 4.84 15.99
N ASN A 52 -15.49 5.40 15.03
CA ASN A 52 -16.93 5.49 15.03
C ASN A 52 -17.49 6.20 16.27
N THR A 53 -16.82 7.24 16.72
CA THR A 53 -17.14 8.10 17.87
C THR A 53 -17.40 9.54 17.43
N SER A 54 -17.61 10.46 18.35
CA SER A 54 -17.73 11.89 18.07
C SER A 54 -16.52 12.68 18.56
N ILE A 55 -16.29 13.87 18.02
CA ILE A 55 -15.24 14.78 18.46
C ILE A 55 -15.46 15.18 19.92
N GLU A 56 -16.72 15.39 20.32
CA GLU A 56 -17.12 15.74 21.68
C GLU A 56 -16.73 14.65 22.67
N GLU A 57 -16.93 13.39 22.33
CA GLU A 57 -16.52 12.26 23.18
C GLU A 57 -14.99 12.15 23.27
N ILE A 58 -14.26 12.42 22.17
CA ILE A 58 -12.79 12.48 22.19
C ILE A 58 -12.33 13.61 23.13
N PHE A 59 -12.92 14.79 23.05
CA PHE A 59 -12.60 15.88 23.98
C PHE A 59 -12.94 15.56 25.43
N ALA A 60 -14.08 14.90 25.68
CA ALA A 60 -14.46 14.51 27.03
C ALA A 60 -13.45 13.51 27.63
N ALA A 61 -12.93 12.60 26.81
CA ALA A 61 -11.92 11.63 27.23
C ALA A 61 -10.51 12.24 27.38
N ASN A 62 -10.24 13.42 26.77
CA ASN A 62 -8.92 14.07 26.73
C ASN A 62 -9.02 15.57 27.10
N PRO A 63 -9.24 15.93 28.36
CA PRO A 63 -9.43 17.33 28.78
C PRO A 63 -8.22 18.24 28.50
N ILE A 64 -7.04 17.67 28.27
CA ILE A 64 -5.82 18.39 27.92
C ILE A 64 -5.84 18.97 26.49
N ILE A 65 -6.68 18.43 25.59
CA ILE A 65 -6.76 18.88 24.21
C ILE A 65 -7.59 20.17 24.15
N PRO A 66 -7.04 21.28 23.59
CA PRO A 66 -7.80 22.51 23.42
C PRO A 66 -9.05 22.29 22.54
N ARG A 67 -10.16 22.96 22.89
CA ARG A 67 -11.45 22.77 22.20
C ARG A 67 -11.45 23.29 20.73
N ASP A 68 -10.51 24.13 20.38
CA ASP A 68 -10.29 24.66 19.04
C ASP A 68 -9.26 23.86 18.23
N ALA A 69 -8.66 22.81 18.85
CA ALA A 69 -7.73 21.93 18.14
C ALA A 69 -8.47 21.10 17.06
N THR A 70 -7.88 21.07 15.88
CA THR A 70 -8.38 20.23 14.76
C THR A 70 -7.39 19.15 14.38
N THR A 71 -6.10 19.38 14.57
CA THR A 71 -5.00 18.47 14.25
C THR A 71 -4.30 18.03 15.54
N MET A 72 -3.81 16.78 15.55
CA MET A 72 -3.12 16.22 16.69
C MET A 72 -1.61 16.21 16.44
N PRO A 73 -0.81 16.67 17.43
CA PRO A 73 0.63 16.53 17.35
C PRO A 73 1.03 15.05 17.28
N PRO A 74 1.92 14.66 16.37
CA PRO A 74 2.42 13.28 16.31
C PRO A 74 3.02 12.86 17.64
N GLY A 75 2.72 11.64 18.08
CA GLY A 75 3.18 11.09 19.34
C GLY A 75 2.34 11.46 20.56
N LEU A 76 1.30 12.30 20.43
CA LEU A 76 0.41 12.65 21.55
C LEU A 76 -0.36 11.40 22.00
N PRO A 77 -0.22 10.97 23.27
CA PRO A 77 -1.05 9.89 23.81
C PRO A 77 -2.47 10.38 24.06
N MET A 78 -3.44 9.61 23.60
CA MET A 78 -4.87 9.93 23.68
C MET A 78 -5.67 8.74 24.16
N LYS A 79 -6.84 8.99 24.75
CA LYS A 79 -7.90 8.00 25.00
C LYS A 79 -9.03 8.26 23.99
N ILE A 80 -9.41 7.24 23.22
CA ILE A 80 -10.47 7.38 22.23
C ILE A 80 -11.61 6.42 22.56
N PRO A 81 -12.86 6.89 22.71
CA PRO A 81 -14.01 5.99 22.82
C PRO A 81 -14.18 5.21 21.53
N ILE A 82 -14.32 3.87 21.62
CA ILE A 82 -14.46 3.02 20.44
C ILE A 82 -15.87 2.44 20.36
N TYR A 83 -16.45 2.50 19.16
CA TYR A 83 -17.70 1.80 18.85
C TYR A 83 -17.46 0.85 17.70
N TYR A 84 -17.59 -0.45 17.98
CA TYR A 84 -17.30 -1.51 17.01
C TYR A 84 -18.02 -1.31 15.67
N ARG A 85 -17.31 -1.49 14.59
CA ARG A 85 -17.87 -1.64 13.24
C ARG A 85 -17.54 -3.03 12.71
N ALA A 86 -18.51 -3.67 12.10
CA ALA A 86 -18.28 -4.91 11.37
C ALA A 86 -17.25 -4.70 10.25
N LEU A 87 -16.58 -5.78 9.86
CA LEU A 87 -15.60 -5.81 8.76
C LEU A 87 -14.30 -5.03 8.99
N TRP A 88 -13.97 -4.64 10.23
CA TRP A 88 -12.63 -4.16 10.53
C TRP A 88 -11.61 -5.25 10.26
N GLY A 89 -10.59 -4.90 9.45
CA GLY A 89 -9.49 -5.77 9.10
C GLY A 89 -8.45 -5.95 10.20
N SER A 90 -7.34 -6.54 9.83
CA SER A 90 -6.20 -6.75 10.74
C SER A 90 -5.52 -5.43 11.11
N PRO A 91 -5.01 -5.29 12.37
CA PRO A 91 -4.13 -4.20 12.76
C PRO A 91 -2.72 -4.30 12.18
N TYR A 92 -2.42 -5.30 11.36
CA TYR A 92 -1.13 -5.47 10.71
C TYR A 92 -0.78 -4.25 9.83
N ARG A 93 0.34 -3.59 10.14
CA ARG A 93 0.85 -2.45 9.35
C ARG A 93 1.74 -2.96 8.23
N ILE A 94 1.41 -2.59 6.99
CA ILE A 94 2.12 -3.04 5.80
C ILE A 94 3.38 -2.19 5.58
N LEU A 95 3.25 -0.87 5.64
CA LEU A 95 4.33 0.07 5.33
C LEU A 95 4.19 1.31 6.21
N PRO A 96 5.27 1.86 6.79
CA PRO A 96 5.21 3.13 7.51
C PRO A 96 5.03 4.33 6.56
N ASP A 97 4.43 5.42 7.05
CA ASP A 97 4.08 6.59 6.23
C ASP A 97 5.30 7.28 5.60
N HIS A 98 6.44 7.28 6.29
CA HIS A 98 7.66 7.89 5.76
C HIS A 98 8.26 7.13 4.56
N ALA A 99 7.95 5.84 4.40
CA ALA A 99 8.36 5.04 3.25
C ALA A 99 7.38 5.17 2.06
N PHE A 100 6.19 5.72 2.29
CA PHE A 100 5.19 5.98 1.25
C PHE A 100 5.48 7.26 0.47
N VAL A 101 5.79 8.35 1.16
CA VAL A 101 5.95 9.68 0.55
C VAL A 101 7.33 9.88 -0.05
N ASN A 102 7.42 10.69 -1.10
CA ASN A 102 8.69 11.16 -1.65
C ASN A 102 9.25 12.25 -0.73
N GLY A 103 10.02 11.87 0.26
CA GLY A 103 10.45 12.72 1.36
C GLY A 103 11.93 12.56 1.75
N PRO A 104 12.35 13.16 2.89
CA PRO A 104 13.75 13.19 3.32
C PRO A 104 14.41 11.81 3.48
N THR A 105 13.66 10.76 3.74
CA THR A 105 14.18 9.38 3.87
C THR A 105 14.76 8.84 2.57
N LEU A 106 14.52 9.52 1.44
CA LEU A 106 15.02 9.16 0.11
C LEU A 106 16.28 9.94 -0.31
N ILE A 107 16.81 10.80 0.57
CA ILE A 107 18.06 11.53 0.29
C ILE A 107 19.18 10.53 -0.02
N GLY A 108 19.80 10.69 -1.21
CA GLY A 108 20.84 9.79 -1.70
C GLY A 108 20.36 8.55 -2.44
N PHE A 109 19.06 8.26 -2.50
CA PHE A 109 18.55 7.21 -3.36
C PHE A 109 18.60 7.63 -4.83
N ASN A 110 19.27 6.81 -5.65
CA ASN A 110 19.38 7.04 -7.09
C ASN A 110 18.67 5.91 -7.84
N THR A 111 17.50 6.20 -8.34
CA THR A 111 16.63 5.24 -9.05
C THR A 111 17.32 4.62 -10.26
N THR A 112 18.06 5.43 -11.04
CA THR A 112 18.77 4.95 -12.22
C THR A 112 19.89 3.99 -11.85
N ALA A 113 20.69 4.32 -10.85
CA ALA A 113 21.77 3.44 -10.38
C ALA A 113 21.18 2.13 -9.81
N PHE A 114 20.09 2.24 -9.03
CA PHE A 114 19.42 1.08 -8.46
C PHE A 114 18.88 0.14 -9.54
N VAL A 115 18.10 0.65 -10.49
CA VAL A 115 17.51 -0.17 -11.58
C VAL A 115 18.62 -0.79 -12.44
N ASN A 116 19.70 -0.06 -12.72
CA ASN A 116 20.82 -0.56 -13.54
C ASN A 116 21.62 -1.67 -12.84
N ALA A 117 21.56 -1.77 -11.52
CA ALA A 117 22.19 -2.86 -10.76
C ALA A 117 21.40 -4.18 -10.84
N HIS A 118 20.19 -4.17 -11.41
CA HIS A 118 19.32 -5.34 -11.59
C HIS A 118 19.22 -5.72 -13.06
N ASP A 119 18.89 -6.98 -13.36
CA ASP A 119 18.80 -7.49 -14.74
C ASP A 119 17.36 -7.63 -15.23
N GLY A 120 16.42 -6.87 -14.62
CA GLY A 120 15.04 -6.82 -15.00
C GLY A 120 14.76 -5.97 -16.25
N TRP A 121 13.57 -6.17 -16.82
CA TRP A 121 13.15 -5.50 -18.05
C TRP A 121 13.05 -3.97 -17.93
N LEU A 122 12.86 -3.43 -16.73
CA LEU A 122 12.75 -1.99 -16.50
C LEU A 122 14.03 -1.24 -16.91
N LYS A 123 15.19 -1.88 -16.80
CA LYS A 123 16.51 -1.34 -17.19
C LYS A 123 16.56 -0.90 -18.66
N THR A 124 15.92 -1.67 -19.53
CA THR A 124 15.93 -1.41 -21.00
C THR A 124 14.61 -0.81 -21.50
N TYR A 125 13.62 -0.71 -20.63
CA TYR A 125 12.31 -0.18 -20.99
C TYR A 125 12.39 1.32 -21.34
N ARG A 126 11.64 1.71 -22.39
CA ARG A 126 11.49 3.12 -22.78
C ARG A 126 10.05 3.39 -23.21
N THR A 127 9.56 4.56 -22.88
CA THR A 127 8.21 5.00 -23.24
C THR A 127 8.15 6.51 -23.41
N TYR A 128 7.18 6.98 -24.19
CA TYR A 128 6.81 8.40 -24.20
C TYR A 128 5.87 8.67 -23.05
N ALA A 129 6.26 9.56 -22.15
CA ALA A 129 5.51 9.88 -20.93
C ALA A 129 5.55 11.39 -20.69
N GLY A 130 4.38 12.00 -20.51
CA GLY A 130 4.25 13.44 -20.40
C GLY A 130 4.64 14.11 -21.74
N ASP A 131 5.80 14.69 -21.79
CA ASP A 131 6.30 15.50 -22.92
C ASP A 131 7.61 14.98 -23.53
N ALA A 132 8.12 13.83 -23.04
CA ALA A 132 9.43 13.31 -23.44
C ALA A 132 9.50 11.79 -23.49
N TRP A 133 10.49 11.26 -24.22
CA TRP A 133 10.91 9.88 -24.12
C TRP A 133 11.70 9.66 -22.84
N ARG A 134 11.26 8.69 -22.02
CA ARG A 134 11.85 8.33 -20.74
C ARG A 134 12.29 6.87 -20.72
N SER A 135 13.44 6.61 -20.13
CA SER A 135 13.84 5.26 -19.72
C SER A 135 12.97 4.77 -18.55
N GLY A 136 13.05 3.46 -18.24
CA GLY A 136 12.32 2.89 -17.11
C GLY A 136 12.54 3.61 -15.79
N PRO A 137 13.79 3.81 -15.34
CA PRO A 137 14.06 4.56 -14.10
C PRO A 137 13.60 6.02 -14.16
N GLU A 138 13.79 6.73 -15.29
CA GLU A 138 13.29 8.09 -15.46
C GLU A 138 11.75 8.17 -15.41
N LEU A 139 11.06 7.14 -15.88
CA LEU A 139 9.61 7.04 -15.75
C LEU A 139 9.19 6.92 -14.29
N VAL A 140 9.87 6.08 -13.50
CA VAL A 140 9.61 5.94 -12.06
C VAL A 140 9.82 7.26 -11.34
N ASP A 141 10.94 7.96 -11.58
CA ASP A 141 11.23 9.28 -10.98
C ASP A 141 10.21 10.34 -11.41
N TYR A 142 9.78 10.32 -12.67
CA TYR A 142 8.75 11.22 -13.18
C TYR A 142 7.42 11.03 -12.44
N ILE A 143 6.98 9.80 -12.26
CA ILE A 143 5.75 9.49 -11.51
C ILE A 143 5.94 9.81 -10.02
N ALA A 144 7.05 9.41 -9.41
CA ALA A 144 7.37 9.69 -8.01
C ALA A 144 7.28 11.19 -7.68
N THR A 145 7.83 12.03 -8.57
CA THR A 145 7.83 13.48 -8.41
C THR A 145 6.43 14.07 -8.59
N ASN A 146 5.70 13.68 -9.65
CA ASN A 146 4.38 14.25 -9.94
C ASN A 146 3.30 13.86 -8.92
N PHE A 147 3.43 12.68 -8.32
CA PHE A 147 2.47 12.16 -7.35
C PHE A 147 2.97 12.23 -5.90
N SER A 148 4.19 12.74 -5.66
CA SER A 148 4.81 12.79 -4.34
C SER A 148 4.88 11.42 -3.63
N ILE A 149 5.03 10.34 -4.40
CA ILE A 149 5.15 8.96 -3.90
C ILE A 149 6.60 8.51 -3.94
N SER A 150 7.03 7.74 -2.97
CA SER A 150 8.37 7.15 -2.91
C SER A 150 8.69 6.34 -4.18
N PRO A 151 9.80 6.63 -4.89
CA PRO A 151 10.25 5.81 -6.01
C PRO A 151 10.57 4.38 -5.58
N ARG A 152 11.01 4.14 -4.32
CA ARG A 152 11.20 2.78 -3.78
C ARG A 152 9.88 2.02 -3.74
N LEU A 153 8.79 2.66 -3.30
CA LEU A 153 7.47 2.04 -3.29
C LEU A 153 6.99 1.71 -4.71
N LEU A 154 7.16 2.63 -5.66
CA LEU A 154 6.78 2.38 -7.06
C LEU A 154 7.60 1.22 -7.67
N LEU A 155 8.90 1.13 -7.37
CA LEU A 155 9.75 0.02 -7.79
C LEU A 155 9.31 -1.30 -7.15
N ALA A 156 8.96 -1.30 -5.86
CA ALA A 156 8.45 -2.49 -5.18
C ALA A 156 7.12 -2.97 -5.79
N VAL A 157 6.21 -2.04 -6.12
CA VAL A 157 4.94 -2.37 -6.79
C VAL A 157 5.18 -2.96 -8.19
N LEU A 158 6.09 -2.35 -8.97
CA LEU A 158 6.47 -2.85 -10.30
C LEU A 158 7.14 -4.23 -10.23
N GLU A 159 8.00 -4.45 -9.25
CA GLU A 159 8.64 -5.75 -9.04
C GLU A 159 7.62 -6.81 -8.61
N TYR A 160 6.82 -6.50 -7.60
CA TYR A 160 5.82 -7.43 -7.06
C TYR A 160 4.80 -7.88 -8.11
N GLN A 161 4.31 -6.95 -8.93
CA GLN A 161 3.29 -7.24 -9.94
C GLN A 161 3.87 -7.76 -11.27
N GLY A 162 5.09 -7.37 -11.60
CA GLY A 162 5.59 -7.59 -12.95
C GLY A 162 7.06 -8.00 -13.08
N GLY A 163 7.75 -8.25 -11.96
CA GLY A 163 9.17 -8.66 -12.00
C GLY A 163 10.06 -7.64 -12.72
N ALA A 164 9.80 -6.34 -12.49
CA ALA A 164 10.44 -5.27 -13.25
C ALA A 164 11.96 -5.21 -13.09
N LEU A 165 12.45 -5.68 -11.95
CA LEU A 165 13.87 -5.71 -11.59
C LEU A 165 14.50 -7.11 -11.75
N SER A 166 13.69 -8.18 -11.71
CA SER A 166 14.16 -9.56 -11.69
C SER A 166 13.92 -10.31 -13.01
N GLN A 167 12.88 -9.97 -13.78
CA GLN A 167 12.53 -10.69 -15.00
C GLN A 167 13.11 -10.00 -16.24
N PRO A 168 13.67 -10.75 -17.22
CA PRO A 168 14.29 -10.17 -18.41
C PRO A 168 13.29 -9.57 -19.40
N LYS A 169 12.01 -9.88 -19.26
CA LYS A 169 10.92 -9.39 -20.11
C LYS A 169 9.71 -9.01 -19.29
N PRO A 170 8.97 -7.97 -19.70
CA PRO A 170 7.70 -7.63 -19.03
C PRO A 170 6.69 -8.78 -19.21
N PRO A 171 5.72 -8.90 -18.29
CA PRO A 171 4.63 -9.85 -18.43
C PRO A 171 3.87 -9.65 -19.75
N VAL A 172 3.28 -10.73 -20.25
CA VAL A 172 2.41 -10.68 -21.44
C VAL A 172 1.14 -9.85 -21.18
N ASP A 173 0.70 -9.81 -19.93
CA ASP A 173 -0.44 -8.97 -19.53
C ASP A 173 -0.03 -7.50 -19.53
N LYS A 174 -0.60 -6.76 -20.49
CA LYS A 174 -0.37 -5.31 -20.63
C LYS A 174 -0.99 -4.46 -19.53
N TYR A 175 -1.86 -5.05 -18.71
CA TYR A 175 -2.46 -4.41 -17.54
C TYR A 175 -1.68 -4.73 -16.26
N LEU A 176 -0.38 -4.51 -16.32
CA LEU A 176 0.63 -4.92 -15.34
C LEU A 176 0.25 -4.60 -13.88
N LEU A 177 -0.34 -3.42 -13.63
CA LEU A 177 -0.69 -2.97 -12.27
C LEU A 177 -2.20 -3.10 -11.99
N GLY A 178 -2.95 -3.77 -12.86
CA GLY A 178 -4.33 -4.20 -12.62
C GLY A 178 -5.43 -3.32 -13.19
N GLN A 179 -5.14 -2.13 -13.74
CA GLN A 179 -6.17 -1.30 -14.39
C GLN A 179 -6.52 -1.84 -15.77
N ARG A 180 -7.65 -2.60 -15.87
CA ARG A 180 -8.06 -3.33 -17.08
C ARG A 180 -8.96 -2.53 -18.03
N ARG A 181 -8.69 -1.23 -18.18
CA ARG A 181 -9.38 -0.42 -19.20
C ARG A 181 -8.50 -0.24 -20.42
N ILE A 182 -9.08 -0.24 -21.61
CA ILE A 182 -8.39 -0.22 -22.92
C ILE A 182 -7.36 0.92 -23.06
N TYR A 183 -7.57 2.07 -22.43
CA TYR A 183 -6.63 3.19 -22.50
C TYR A 183 -5.44 3.07 -21.55
N TYR A 184 -5.40 2.06 -20.67
CA TYR A 184 -4.36 1.88 -19.66
C TYR A 184 -3.37 0.75 -20.00
N GLU A 185 -3.13 0.50 -21.28
CA GLU A 185 -2.29 -0.61 -21.75
C GLU A 185 -0.78 -0.36 -21.66
N SER A 186 -0.34 0.87 -21.45
CA SER A 186 1.08 1.19 -21.29
C SER A 186 1.50 1.17 -19.81
N VAL A 187 2.76 0.81 -19.55
CA VAL A 187 3.34 0.86 -18.18
C VAL A 187 3.21 2.27 -17.59
N TYR A 188 3.36 3.31 -18.41
CA TYR A 188 3.19 4.69 -17.97
C TYR A 188 1.78 4.94 -17.41
N LEU A 189 0.74 4.59 -18.15
CA LEU A 189 -0.64 4.81 -17.70
C LEU A 189 -1.04 3.89 -16.54
N GLN A 190 -0.50 2.68 -16.50
CA GLN A 190 -0.64 1.80 -15.34
C GLN A 190 -0.01 2.42 -14.07
N LEU A 191 1.20 2.99 -14.18
CA LEU A 191 1.84 3.69 -13.06
C LEU A 191 1.09 4.95 -12.64
N VAL A 192 0.58 5.75 -13.58
CA VAL A 192 -0.26 6.92 -13.29
C VAL A 192 -1.49 6.50 -12.49
N TRP A 193 -2.17 5.44 -12.94
CA TRP A 193 -3.34 4.93 -12.23
C TRP A 193 -2.99 4.39 -10.84
N ALA A 194 -1.93 3.60 -10.72
CA ALA A 194 -1.50 3.04 -9.44
C ALA A 194 -1.12 4.15 -8.45
N ALA A 195 -0.33 5.13 -8.87
CA ALA A 195 0.07 6.27 -8.05
C ALA A 195 -1.14 7.10 -7.59
N ASN A 196 -2.09 7.37 -8.51
CA ASN A 196 -3.31 8.08 -8.16
C ASN A 196 -4.18 7.29 -7.18
N THR A 197 -4.32 5.96 -7.37
CA THR A 197 -5.08 5.09 -6.47
C THR A 197 -4.43 5.02 -5.09
N LEU A 198 -3.11 4.89 -5.01
CA LEU A 198 -2.36 4.93 -3.76
C LEU A 198 -2.57 6.26 -3.03
N ASN A 199 -2.47 7.39 -3.72
CA ASN A 199 -2.72 8.71 -3.13
C ASN A 199 -4.16 8.88 -2.66
N ASN A 200 -5.15 8.41 -3.43
CA ASN A 200 -6.55 8.44 -3.01
C ASN A 200 -6.76 7.66 -1.71
N GLY A 201 -6.12 6.50 -1.58
CA GLY A 201 -6.12 5.72 -0.35
C GLY A 201 -5.46 6.45 0.83
N TYR A 202 -4.26 7.00 0.60
CA TYR A 202 -3.47 7.70 1.61
C TYR A 202 -4.18 8.93 2.17
N TYR A 203 -4.57 9.86 1.30
CA TYR A 203 -5.23 11.10 1.71
C TYR A 203 -6.68 10.90 2.13
N GLY A 204 -7.39 9.94 1.52
CA GLY A 204 -8.73 9.57 1.91
C GLY A 204 -8.78 9.03 3.35
N TRP A 205 -7.80 8.20 3.74
CA TRP A 205 -7.67 7.72 5.11
C TRP A 205 -7.32 8.85 6.08
N ARG A 206 -6.36 9.70 5.73
CA ARG A 206 -5.96 10.84 6.58
C ARG A 206 -7.09 11.84 6.82
N SER A 207 -7.92 12.07 5.83
CA SER A 207 -9.07 12.97 5.95
C SER A 207 -10.31 12.34 6.61
N GLY A 208 -10.32 11.00 6.81
CA GLY A 208 -11.48 10.28 7.30
C GLY A 208 -12.60 10.07 6.27
N ASN A 209 -12.33 10.35 4.99
CA ASN A 209 -13.30 10.19 3.89
C ASN A 209 -13.32 8.77 3.30
N LEU A 210 -12.29 7.96 3.57
CA LEU A 210 -12.16 6.59 3.08
C LEU A 210 -12.07 5.63 4.26
N LEU A 211 -13.22 5.13 4.70
CA LEU A 211 -13.34 4.25 5.86
C LEU A 211 -13.63 2.79 5.50
N GLU A 212 -14.01 2.54 4.26
CA GLU A 212 -14.33 1.21 3.75
C GLU A 212 -13.95 1.09 2.28
N PHE A 213 -13.64 -0.13 1.86
CA PHE A 213 -13.28 -0.48 0.49
C PHE A 213 -14.20 -1.60 -0.01
N GLU A 214 -14.58 -1.51 -1.26
CA GLU A 214 -15.19 -2.61 -1.99
C GLU A 214 -14.09 -3.38 -2.73
N LEU A 215 -14.02 -4.69 -2.51
CA LEU A 215 -13.11 -5.59 -3.23
C LEU A 215 -13.68 -5.91 -4.61
N THR A 216 -12.87 -6.53 -5.47
CA THR A 216 -13.29 -6.87 -6.85
C THR A 216 -14.48 -7.84 -6.94
N ASP A 217 -14.81 -8.54 -5.87
CA ASP A 217 -15.98 -9.44 -5.75
C ASP A 217 -17.19 -8.79 -5.09
N GLY A 218 -17.15 -7.47 -4.81
CA GLY A 218 -18.21 -6.74 -4.13
C GLY A 218 -18.19 -6.86 -2.59
N THR A 219 -17.25 -7.60 -2.03
CA THR A 219 -17.09 -7.71 -0.58
C THR A 219 -16.57 -6.41 0.00
N LEU A 220 -17.21 -5.91 1.07
CA LEU A 220 -16.72 -4.75 1.79
C LEU A 220 -15.69 -5.14 2.85
N THR A 221 -14.65 -4.33 2.99
CA THR A 221 -13.68 -4.40 4.08
C THR A 221 -13.39 -3.00 4.63
N ARG A 222 -12.94 -2.91 5.87
CA ARG A 222 -12.56 -1.66 6.54
C ARG A 222 -11.15 -1.79 7.10
N PRO A 223 -10.25 -0.82 6.92
CA PRO A 223 -9.00 -0.82 7.66
C PRO A 223 -9.26 -0.81 9.16
N ASP A 224 -8.35 -1.40 9.92
CA ASP A 224 -8.33 -1.27 11.37
C ASP A 224 -8.19 0.20 11.78
N PRO A 225 -8.90 0.73 12.81
CA PRO A 225 -8.88 2.14 13.18
C PRO A 225 -7.51 2.70 13.54
N TRP A 226 -6.57 1.85 13.96
CA TRP A 226 -5.17 2.24 14.25
C TRP A 226 -4.24 2.17 13.04
N GLN A 227 -4.77 1.85 11.85
CA GLN A 227 -3.93 1.82 10.65
C GLN A 227 -3.31 3.18 10.36
N ASN A 228 -2.07 3.15 9.85
CA ASN A 228 -1.43 4.31 9.26
C ASN A 228 -1.87 4.49 7.79
N ALA A 229 -1.67 5.68 7.27
CA ALA A 229 -2.17 6.05 5.95
C ALA A 229 -1.54 5.24 4.81
N ALA A 230 -0.25 4.91 4.91
CA ALA A 230 0.44 4.09 3.90
C ALA A 230 -0.15 2.68 3.82
N SER A 231 -0.42 2.03 4.96
CA SER A 231 -1.04 0.70 4.98
C SER A 231 -2.47 0.73 4.44
N ALA A 232 -3.25 1.75 4.81
CA ALA A 232 -4.60 1.93 4.27
C ALA A 232 -4.58 2.18 2.75
N ALA A 233 -3.59 2.95 2.26
CA ALA A 233 -3.40 3.18 0.82
C ALA A 233 -3.10 1.89 0.04
N LEU A 234 -2.23 1.04 0.58
CA LEU A 234 -1.91 -0.26 -0.02
C LEU A 234 -3.12 -1.20 0.01
N GLN A 235 -3.86 -1.25 1.11
CA GLN A 235 -5.12 -2.00 1.18
C GLN A 235 -6.11 -1.49 0.13
N TYR A 236 -6.28 -0.17 0.00
CA TYR A 236 -7.16 0.42 -1.00
C TYR A 236 -6.72 0.09 -2.44
N TYR A 237 -5.42 0.18 -2.74
CA TYR A 237 -4.88 -0.19 -4.05
C TYR A 237 -5.18 -1.65 -4.40
N PHE A 238 -4.87 -2.58 -3.49
CA PHE A 238 -5.12 -4.00 -3.72
C PHE A 238 -6.61 -4.36 -3.75
N ALA A 239 -7.46 -3.61 -3.05
CA ALA A 239 -8.91 -3.75 -3.15
C ALA A 239 -9.45 -3.52 -4.56
N GLN A 240 -8.82 -2.62 -5.34
CA GLN A 240 -9.22 -2.33 -6.72
C GLN A 240 -8.88 -3.46 -7.70
N ILE A 241 -7.98 -4.38 -7.34
CA ILE A 241 -7.44 -5.38 -8.27
C ILE A 241 -7.53 -6.83 -7.77
N SER A 242 -7.97 -7.03 -6.54
CA SER A 242 -8.05 -8.38 -5.94
C SER A 242 -9.16 -8.49 -4.90
N SER A 243 -9.47 -9.73 -4.52
CA SER A 243 -10.46 -10.07 -3.50
C SER A 243 -10.07 -11.34 -2.75
N GLY A 244 -10.79 -11.67 -1.68
CA GLY A 244 -10.63 -12.90 -0.92
C GLY A 244 -9.19 -13.17 -0.47
N GLY A 245 -8.72 -14.40 -0.64
CA GLY A 245 -7.37 -14.82 -0.25
C GLY A 245 -6.25 -14.10 -0.98
N VAL A 246 -6.47 -13.65 -2.23
CA VAL A 246 -5.48 -12.88 -2.99
C VAL A 246 -5.27 -11.50 -2.38
N PHE A 247 -6.35 -10.82 -1.98
CA PHE A 247 -6.25 -9.55 -1.26
C PHE A 247 -5.49 -9.70 0.07
N GLN A 248 -5.81 -10.77 0.83
CA GLN A 248 -5.11 -11.05 2.10
C GLN A 248 -3.62 -11.35 1.89
N ALA A 249 -3.27 -12.11 0.84
CA ALA A 249 -1.88 -12.38 0.49
C ALA A 249 -1.12 -11.10 0.12
N ASN A 250 -1.71 -10.25 -0.73
CA ASN A 250 -1.10 -9.00 -1.18
C ASN A 250 -0.85 -8.01 -0.03
N THR A 251 -1.74 -7.99 0.96
CA THR A 251 -1.70 -7.06 2.11
C THR A 251 -1.10 -7.68 3.38
N GLY A 252 -0.70 -8.94 3.31
CA GLY A 252 -0.06 -9.68 4.41
C GLY A 252 1.46 -9.57 4.42
N PRO A 253 2.12 -10.22 5.40
CA PRO A 253 3.59 -10.16 5.56
C PRO A 253 4.38 -10.73 4.38
N GLU A 254 3.83 -11.68 3.66
CA GLU A 254 4.46 -12.32 2.48
C GLU A 254 4.08 -11.63 1.15
N GLY A 255 3.32 -10.53 1.22
CA GLY A 255 2.88 -9.77 0.05
C GLY A 255 3.90 -8.70 -0.39
N LEU A 256 3.37 -7.56 -0.81
CA LEU A 256 4.19 -6.43 -1.30
C LEU A 256 5.29 -6.01 -0.32
N ILE A 257 5.01 -6.03 0.99
CA ILE A 257 5.98 -5.61 2.00
C ILE A 257 7.23 -6.48 1.98
N ARG A 258 7.12 -7.77 1.74
CA ARG A 258 8.27 -8.65 1.60
C ARG A 258 9.14 -8.24 0.42
N THR A 259 8.54 -7.99 -0.75
CA THR A 259 9.27 -7.47 -1.92
C THR A 259 9.95 -6.13 -1.61
N TYR A 260 9.28 -5.23 -0.89
CA TYR A 260 9.88 -3.97 -0.46
C TYR A 260 11.11 -4.20 0.43
N THR A 261 10.97 -5.06 1.44
CA THR A 261 12.05 -5.39 2.39
C THR A 261 13.23 -6.09 1.71
N ASP A 262 12.96 -7.03 0.79
CA ASP A 262 14.00 -7.71 0.01
C ASP A 262 14.80 -6.73 -0.87
N LEU A 263 14.18 -5.68 -1.39
CA LEU A 263 14.82 -4.68 -2.24
C LEU A 263 15.56 -3.58 -1.45
N PHE A 264 15.01 -3.13 -0.33
CA PHE A 264 15.43 -1.89 0.34
C PHE A 264 15.76 -2.04 1.82
N GLY A 265 15.59 -3.23 2.40
CA GLY A 265 15.65 -3.46 3.84
C GLY A 265 14.35 -3.09 4.54
N ASP A 266 14.34 -3.20 5.87
CA ASP A 266 13.21 -2.81 6.70
C ASP A 266 12.90 -1.32 6.51
N PRO A 267 11.62 -0.96 6.26
CA PRO A 267 11.21 0.40 6.00
C PRO A 267 11.22 1.31 7.22
#